data_03b2cce3bdcec1e950608085665ca664
#
_entry.id   03b2cce3bdcec1e950608085665ca664
#
_cell.length_a   1.000
_cell.length_b   1.000
_cell.length_c   1.000
_cell.angle_alpha   90.00
_cell.angle_beta   90.00
_cell.angle_gamma   90.00
#
_symmetry.space_group_name_H-M   'P 1'
#
loop_
_entity.id
_entity.type
_entity.pdbx_description
1 polymer ?
#
loop_
_entity_poly.entity_id
_entity_poly.type
_entity_poly.pdbx_seq_one_letter_code
_entity_poly.pdbx_strand_id
1 'polypeptide(L)'
;MKKEKDNKYHWKYEMNLYKNPTILFLLFKIFGCICLGIWLFSTLISVGNVDFWWNGFVDNLKVFVIITIIIFTLCILGYYLYAYIMGGKYNVLFEMDEKGIRHTQEENQVKKAKTLSIITVLLGLFGKNSTVVGIGLNSSNKTSMYTSFKKISKIKYNPKRNTIILNATGGQNQIYASSDDLKFIYEYILNYSNKKKGK
;
A
#
# COMPACT_ATOMS: atom_id res chain seq x y z
N MET A 1 13.73 -13.99 -14.10
CA MET A 1 14.14 -12.67 -14.61
C MET A 1 14.87 -12.83 -15.92
N LYS A 2 14.64 -11.96 -16.93
CA LYS A 2 15.29 -11.99 -18.25
C LYS A 2 15.95 -10.65 -18.51
N LYS A 3 17.17 -10.67 -19.07
CA LYS A 3 17.83 -9.49 -19.60
C LYS A 3 17.52 -9.41 -21.10
N GLU A 4 16.87 -8.33 -21.53
CA GLU A 4 16.49 -8.15 -22.93
C GLU A 4 17.54 -7.38 -23.72
N LYS A 5 17.34 -7.28 -25.07
CA LYS A 5 18.26 -6.58 -26.00
C LYS A 5 18.41 -5.09 -25.69
N ASP A 6 17.46 -4.49 -24.97
CA ASP A 6 17.50 -3.10 -24.50
C ASP A 6 18.38 -2.87 -23.27
N ASN A 7 19.15 -3.89 -22.86
CA ASN A 7 20.03 -3.89 -21.70
C ASN A 7 19.30 -3.73 -20.35
N LYS A 8 17.98 -3.93 -20.31
CA LYS A 8 17.16 -3.89 -19.11
C LYS A 8 16.81 -5.28 -18.62
N TYR A 9 16.56 -5.39 -17.33
CA TYR A 9 16.02 -6.58 -16.70
C TYR A 9 14.52 -6.47 -16.59
N HIS A 10 13.81 -7.48 -17.14
CA HIS A 10 12.36 -7.57 -17.10
C HIS A 10 11.93 -8.81 -16.33
N TRP A 11 10.94 -8.65 -15.45
CA TRP A 11 10.29 -9.79 -14.79
C TRP A 11 8.85 -9.46 -14.42
N LYS A 12 8.04 -10.50 -14.34
CA LYS A 12 6.67 -10.45 -13.83
C LYS A 12 6.64 -11.08 -12.45
N TYR A 13 5.96 -10.45 -11.52
CA TYR A 13 5.68 -11.01 -10.21
C TYR A 13 4.17 -11.11 -10.00
N GLU A 14 3.71 -12.30 -9.61
CA GLU A 14 2.33 -12.59 -9.30
C GLU A 14 2.19 -12.76 -7.79
N MET A 15 1.58 -11.79 -7.13
CA MET A 15 1.29 -11.84 -5.71
C MET A 15 -0.10 -12.44 -5.48
N ASN A 16 -0.16 -13.54 -4.74
CA ASN A 16 -1.43 -14.12 -4.33
C ASN A 16 -2.02 -13.28 -3.18
N LEU A 17 -3.14 -12.60 -3.44
CA LEU A 17 -3.79 -11.71 -2.49
C LEU A 17 -4.38 -12.46 -1.29
N TYR A 18 -4.80 -13.72 -1.44
CA TYR A 18 -5.33 -14.49 -0.33
C TYR A 18 -4.25 -15.00 0.62
N LYS A 19 -3.05 -15.30 0.09
CA LYS A 19 -1.93 -15.82 0.89
C LYS A 19 -0.99 -14.74 1.42
N ASN A 20 -1.01 -13.55 0.82
CA ASN A 20 -0.13 -12.45 1.20
C ASN A 20 -0.92 -11.23 1.71
N PRO A 21 -1.21 -11.15 3.02
CA PRO A 21 -2.02 -10.09 3.60
C PRO A 21 -1.24 -8.77 3.82
N THR A 22 -0.13 -8.55 3.11
CA THR A 22 0.71 -7.34 3.29
C THR A 22 -0.09 -6.06 3.11
N ILE A 23 -1.00 -6.03 2.12
CA ILE A 23 -1.86 -4.86 1.86
C ILE A 23 -2.87 -4.69 3.00
N LEU A 24 -3.46 -5.77 3.50
CA LEU A 24 -4.39 -5.72 4.63
C LEU A 24 -3.71 -5.19 5.90
N PHE A 25 -2.49 -5.65 6.20
CA PHE A 25 -1.73 -5.12 7.34
C PHE A 25 -1.38 -3.64 7.18
N LEU A 26 -1.11 -3.18 5.96
CA LEU A 26 -0.90 -1.77 5.69
C LEU A 26 -2.15 -0.94 5.98
N LEU A 27 -3.33 -1.44 5.56
CA LEU A 27 -4.62 -0.82 5.87
C LEU A 27 -4.86 -0.76 7.38
N PHE A 28 -4.65 -1.84 8.11
CA PHE A 28 -4.77 -1.86 9.57
C PHE A 28 -3.84 -0.86 10.25
N LYS A 29 -2.61 -0.74 9.77
CA LYS A 29 -1.66 0.25 10.30
C LYS A 29 -2.16 1.68 10.08
N ILE A 30 -2.64 2.00 8.88
CA ILE A 30 -3.14 3.35 8.55
C ILE A 30 -4.38 3.67 9.38
N PHE A 31 -5.41 2.82 9.33
CA PHE A 31 -6.67 3.06 10.03
C PHE A 31 -6.50 2.98 11.55
N GLY A 32 -5.65 2.08 12.05
CA GLY A 32 -5.33 2.01 13.47
C GLY A 32 -4.65 3.29 13.99
N CYS A 33 -3.71 3.86 13.22
CA CYS A 33 -3.11 5.16 13.57
C CYS A 33 -4.14 6.30 13.56
N ILE A 34 -5.07 6.31 12.60
CA ILE A 34 -6.14 7.30 12.52
C ILE A 34 -7.08 7.16 13.72
N CYS A 35 -7.57 5.97 14.02
CA CYS A 35 -8.44 5.71 15.17
C CYS A 35 -7.77 6.11 16.48
N LEU A 36 -6.48 5.74 16.66
CA LEU A 36 -5.71 6.12 17.85
C LEU A 36 -5.58 7.64 17.96
N GLY A 37 -5.29 8.34 16.85
CA GLY A 37 -5.22 9.80 16.84
C GLY A 37 -6.52 10.47 17.23
N ILE A 38 -7.66 9.99 16.71
CA ILE A 38 -8.98 10.50 17.05
C ILE A 38 -9.29 10.25 18.53
N TRP A 39 -9.00 9.05 19.03
CA TRP A 39 -9.21 8.71 20.43
C TRP A 39 -8.38 9.58 21.37
N LEU A 40 -7.10 9.76 21.09
CA LEU A 40 -6.22 10.64 21.88
C LEU A 40 -6.73 12.08 21.88
N PHE A 41 -7.14 12.59 20.72
CA PHE A 41 -7.66 13.95 20.58
C PHE A 41 -8.98 14.13 21.36
N SER A 42 -9.91 13.17 21.24
CA SER A 42 -11.18 13.22 21.99
C SER A 42 -10.95 13.13 23.50
N THR A 43 -10.01 12.31 23.94
CA THR A 43 -9.64 12.20 25.36
C THR A 43 -9.06 13.51 25.89
N LEU A 44 -8.16 14.17 25.14
CA LEU A 44 -7.57 15.45 25.52
C LEU A 44 -8.61 16.57 25.67
N ILE A 45 -9.59 16.63 24.77
CA ILE A 45 -10.69 17.61 24.87
C ILE A 45 -11.55 17.34 26.12
N SER A 46 -11.75 16.08 26.46
CA SER A 46 -12.62 15.67 27.55
C SER A 46 -11.98 15.86 28.95
N VAL A 47 -10.66 15.94 29.05
CA VAL A 47 -9.92 16.13 30.33
C VAL A 47 -10.28 17.43 31.04
N GLY A 48 -10.78 18.45 30.33
CA GLY A 48 -11.23 19.72 30.92
C GLY A 48 -12.54 19.64 31.72
N ASN A 49 -13.27 18.53 31.64
CA ASN A 49 -14.54 18.32 32.35
C ASN A 49 -14.30 17.59 33.67
N VAL A 50 -14.82 18.17 34.78
CA VAL A 50 -14.58 17.66 36.16
C VAL A 50 -15.10 16.23 36.36
N ASP A 51 -16.15 15.82 35.63
CA ASP A 51 -16.77 14.48 35.69
C ASP A 51 -16.08 13.42 34.81
N PHE A 52 -15.04 13.80 34.09
CA PHE A 52 -14.39 12.94 33.10
C PHE A 52 -13.51 11.83 33.71
N TRP A 53 -13.01 11.99 34.92
CA TRP A 53 -11.84 11.30 35.42
C TRP A 53 -11.78 9.78 35.19
N TRP A 54 -12.66 8.97 35.65
CA TRP A 54 -12.55 7.53 35.43
C TRP A 54 -13.65 6.99 34.51
N ASN A 55 -14.88 7.33 34.78
CA ASN A 55 -16.02 6.85 34.00
C ASN A 55 -15.97 7.39 32.57
N GLY A 56 -15.67 8.66 32.39
CA GLY A 56 -15.55 9.28 31.07
C GLY A 56 -14.39 8.69 30.25
N PHE A 57 -13.25 8.38 30.88
CA PHE A 57 -12.13 7.70 30.21
C PHE A 57 -12.53 6.29 29.75
N VAL A 58 -13.16 5.51 30.63
CA VAL A 58 -13.57 4.13 30.33
C VAL A 58 -14.61 4.12 29.21
N ASP A 59 -15.57 5.02 29.21
CA ASP A 59 -16.61 5.09 28.18
C ASP A 59 -16.04 5.56 26.84
N ASN A 60 -15.13 6.53 26.83
CA ASN A 60 -14.41 6.94 25.64
C ASN A 60 -13.55 5.79 25.06
N LEU A 61 -12.92 4.98 25.92
CA LEU A 61 -12.16 3.79 25.52
C LEU A 61 -13.06 2.71 24.92
N LYS A 62 -14.24 2.45 25.50
CA LYS A 62 -15.21 1.50 24.94
C LYS A 62 -15.65 1.91 23.54
N VAL A 63 -16.01 3.18 23.35
CA VAL A 63 -16.41 3.71 22.04
C VAL A 63 -15.27 3.57 21.02
N PHE A 64 -14.04 3.90 21.41
CA PHE A 64 -12.86 3.72 20.56
C PHE A 64 -12.67 2.25 20.14
N VAL A 65 -12.78 1.30 21.07
CA VAL A 65 -12.61 -0.13 20.78
C VAL A 65 -13.69 -0.61 19.81
N ILE A 66 -14.95 -0.24 20.05
CA ILE A 66 -16.08 -0.64 19.19
C ILE A 66 -15.88 -0.10 17.77
N ILE A 67 -15.57 1.19 17.62
CA ILE A 67 -15.33 1.82 16.31
C ILE A 67 -14.15 1.15 15.60
N THR A 68 -13.07 0.88 16.32
CA THR A 68 -11.88 0.23 15.76
C THR A 68 -12.20 -1.19 15.25
N ILE A 69 -12.98 -1.97 16.00
CA ILE A 69 -13.42 -3.30 15.57
C ILE A 69 -14.29 -3.22 14.31
N ILE A 70 -15.22 -2.27 14.24
CA ILE A 70 -16.07 -2.06 13.07
C ILE A 70 -15.21 -1.73 11.85
N ILE A 71 -14.31 -0.76 11.99
CA ILE A 71 -13.41 -0.34 10.88
C ILE A 71 -12.55 -1.51 10.41
N PHE A 72 -11.96 -2.28 11.32
CA PHE A 72 -11.10 -3.41 10.95
C PHE A 72 -11.90 -4.52 10.27
N THR A 73 -13.13 -4.78 10.73
CA THR A 73 -14.04 -5.72 10.06
C THR A 73 -14.34 -5.27 8.64
N LEU A 74 -14.66 -3.99 8.44
CA LEU A 74 -14.88 -3.43 7.10
C LEU A 74 -13.62 -3.49 6.22
N CYS A 75 -12.42 -3.27 6.77
CA CYS A 75 -11.16 -3.45 6.06
C CYS A 75 -10.96 -4.89 5.60
N ILE A 76 -11.27 -5.87 6.43
CA ILE A 76 -11.18 -7.30 6.08
C ILE A 76 -12.15 -7.62 4.95
N LEU A 77 -13.42 -7.26 5.10
CA LEU A 77 -14.45 -7.52 4.10
C LEU A 77 -14.10 -6.84 2.75
N GLY A 78 -13.73 -5.57 2.80
CA GLY A 78 -13.33 -4.81 1.62
C GLY A 78 -12.09 -5.39 0.93
N TYR A 79 -11.09 -5.83 1.70
CA TYR A 79 -9.90 -6.47 1.16
C TYR A 79 -10.21 -7.78 0.43
N TYR A 80 -11.00 -8.66 1.02
CA TYR A 80 -11.34 -9.93 0.39
C TYR A 80 -12.27 -9.74 -0.82
N LEU A 81 -13.18 -8.77 -0.76
CA LEU A 81 -13.99 -8.38 -1.92
C LEU A 81 -13.11 -7.86 -3.06
N TYR A 82 -12.15 -6.99 -2.76
CA TYR A 82 -11.16 -6.53 -3.74
C TYR A 82 -10.34 -7.70 -4.31
N ALA A 83 -9.85 -8.60 -3.47
CA ALA A 83 -9.11 -9.78 -3.90
C ALA A 83 -9.95 -10.66 -4.84
N TYR A 84 -11.22 -10.87 -4.53
CA TYR A 84 -12.16 -11.62 -5.38
C TYR A 84 -12.33 -10.97 -6.76
N ILE A 85 -12.59 -9.66 -6.81
CA ILE A 85 -12.75 -8.90 -8.06
C ILE A 85 -11.48 -8.96 -8.91
N MET A 86 -10.30 -8.89 -8.27
CA MET A 86 -9.01 -8.99 -8.96
C MET A 86 -8.65 -10.41 -9.39
N GLY A 87 -9.45 -11.42 -9.03
CA GLY A 87 -9.18 -12.83 -9.35
C GLY A 87 -8.11 -13.44 -8.46
N GLY A 88 -7.96 -12.97 -7.23
CA GLY A 88 -7.04 -13.48 -6.22
C GLY A 88 -5.57 -13.15 -6.43
N LYS A 89 -5.23 -12.42 -7.50
CA LYS A 89 -3.85 -12.18 -7.93
C LYS A 89 -3.61 -10.70 -8.19
N TYR A 90 -2.43 -10.24 -7.81
CA TYR A 90 -1.93 -8.92 -8.15
C TYR A 90 -0.67 -9.06 -8.99
N ASN A 91 -0.77 -8.76 -10.27
CA ASN A 91 0.31 -8.93 -11.24
C ASN A 91 1.02 -7.61 -11.48
N VAL A 92 2.33 -7.62 -11.31
CA VAL A 92 3.19 -6.47 -11.51
C VAL A 92 4.31 -6.82 -12.47
N LEU A 93 4.54 -5.96 -13.44
CA LEU A 93 5.65 -6.00 -14.36
C LEU A 93 6.73 -5.06 -13.84
N PHE A 94 7.95 -5.54 -13.77
CA PHE A 94 9.11 -4.77 -13.36
C PHE A 94 10.08 -4.62 -14.52
N GLU A 95 10.61 -3.42 -14.67
CA GLU A 95 11.72 -3.07 -15.56
C GLU A 95 12.80 -2.39 -14.74
N MET A 96 14.04 -2.87 -14.83
CA MET A 96 15.18 -2.33 -14.09
C MET A 96 16.37 -2.10 -15.01
N ASP A 97 16.96 -0.92 -14.92
CA ASP A 97 18.21 -0.54 -15.59
C ASP A 97 19.19 0.08 -14.58
N GLU A 98 20.31 0.61 -15.06
CA GLU A 98 21.32 1.27 -14.23
C GLU A 98 20.83 2.59 -13.58
N LYS A 99 19.76 3.19 -14.09
CA LYS A 99 19.22 4.48 -13.63
C LYS A 99 18.14 4.32 -12.58
N GLY A 100 17.38 3.21 -12.62
CA GLY A 100 16.27 3.02 -11.73
C GLY A 100 15.45 1.78 -12.01
N ILE A 101 14.32 1.71 -11.33
CA ILE A 101 13.37 0.62 -11.45
C ILE A 101 11.97 1.18 -11.63
N ARG A 102 11.26 0.60 -12.57
CA ARG A 102 9.83 0.86 -12.84
C ARG A 102 9.03 -0.37 -12.49
N HIS A 103 7.92 -0.19 -11.84
CA HIS A 103 6.88 -1.21 -11.81
C HIS A 103 5.63 -0.70 -12.51
N THR A 104 4.93 -1.60 -13.19
CA THR A 104 3.70 -1.31 -13.91
C THR A 104 2.69 -2.42 -13.63
N GLN A 105 1.48 -2.04 -13.31
CA GLN A 105 0.38 -3.00 -13.14
C GLN A 105 -0.02 -3.59 -14.50
N GLU A 106 -0.30 -4.88 -14.55
CA GLU A 106 -0.70 -5.57 -15.79
C GLU A 106 -2.01 -5.00 -16.36
N GLU A 107 -2.10 -4.86 -17.70
CA GLU A 107 -3.23 -4.20 -18.38
C GLU A 107 -4.60 -4.76 -18.00
N ASN A 108 -4.74 -6.08 -17.86
CA ASN A 108 -5.99 -6.70 -17.48
C ASN A 108 -6.44 -6.29 -16.07
N GLN A 109 -5.50 -6.05 -15.18
CA GLN A 109 -5.79 -5.55 -13.83
C GLN A 109 -6.07 -4.06 -13.82
N VAL A 110 -5.41 -3.30 -14.69
CA VAL A 110 -5.72 -1.87 -14.92
C VAL A 110 -7.16 -1.70 -15.40
N LYS A 111 -7.63 -2.55 -16.34
CA LYS A 111 -9.03 -2.55 -16.80
C LYS A 111 -10.00 -2.81 -15.64
N LYS A 112 -9.75 -3.82 -14.80
CA LYS A 112 -10.58 -4.11 -13.63
C LYS A 112 -10.56 -2.96 -12.61
N ALA A 113 -9.39 -2.37 -12.34
CA ALA A 113 -9.26 -1.21 -11.45
C ALA A 113 -10.02 0.01 -11.99
N LYS A 114 -9.98 0.26 -13.31
CA LYS A 114 -10.79 1.31 -13.95
C LYS A 114 -12.28 1.06 -13.81
N THR A 115 -12.74 -0.17 -13.98
CA THR A 115 -14.15 -0.53 -13.78
C THR A 115 -14.59 -0.25 -12.34
N LEU A 116 -13.79 -0.64 -11.35
CA LEU A 116 -14.05 -0.32 -9.94
C LEU A 116 -14.09 1.19 -9.70
N SER A 117 -13.17 1.93 -10.29
CA SER A 117 -13.13 3.40 -10.23
C SER A 117 -14.39 4.03 -10.79
N ILE A 118 -14.89 3.56 -11.94
CA ILE A 118 -16.14 4.03 -12.54
C ILE A 118 -17.34 3.74 -11.62
N ILE A 119 -17.43 2.54 -11.07
CA ILE A 119 -18.48 2.18 -10.10
C ILE A 119 -18.41 3.11 -8.88
N THR A 120 -17.23 3.39 -8.36
CA THR A 120 -17.03 4.30 -7.21
C THR A 120 -17.50 5.73 -7.56
N VAL A 121 -17.19 6.22 -8.76
CA VAL A 121 -17.66 7.54 -9.23
C VAL A 121 -19.17 7.57 -9.32
N LEU A 122 -19.79 6.55 -9.91
CA LEU A 122 -21.25 6.47 -10.02
C LEU A 122 -21.93 6.45 -8.66
N LEU A 123 -21.43 5.63 -7.72
CA LEU A 123 -21.94 5.58 -6.35
C LEU A 123 -21.79 6.94 -5.64
N GLY A 124 -20.69 7.65 -5.87
CA GLY A 124 -20.46 8.99 -5.35
C GLY A 124 -21.43 10.02 -5.91
N LEU A 125 -21.73 9.94 -7.21
CA LEU A 125 -22.72 10.81 -7.87
C LEU A 125 -24.14 10.54 -7.37
N PHE A 126 -24.55 9.27 -7.27
CA PHE A 126 -25.86 8.90 -6.73
C PHE A 126 -26.01 9.31 -5.25
N GLY A 127 -24.95 9.15 -4.45
CA GLY A 127 -24.90 9.56 -3.06
C GLY A 127 -24.65 11.04 -2.84
N LYS A 128 -24.54 11.87 -3.92
CA LYS A 128 -24.19 13.30 -3.88
C LYS A 128 -22.92 13.57 -3.07
N ASN A 129 -21.96 12.64 -3.12
CA ASN A 129 -20.71 12.71 -2.35
C ASN A 129 -19.51 13.02 -3.26
N SER A 130 -19.14 14.30 -3.35
CA SER A 130 -18.03 14.78 -4.18
C SER A 130 -16.67 14.16 -3.81
N THR A 131 -16.46 13.82 -2.54
CA THR A 131 -15.22 13.18 -2.06
C THR A 131 -15.08 11.77 -2.66
N VAL A 132 -16.15 10.98 -2.67
CA VAL A 132 -16.17 9.63 -3.26
C VAL A 132 -15.94 9.69 -4.77
N VAL A 133 -16.52 10.68 -5.46
CA VAL A 133 -16.26 10.93 -6.88
C VAL A 133 -14.78 11.23 -7.11
N GLY A 134 -14.19 12.12 -6.31
CA GLY A 134 -12.78 12.48 -6.42
C GLY A 134 -11.83 11.30 -6.18
N ILE A 135 -12.13 10.43 -5.21
CA ILE A 135 -11.37 9.20 -4.96
C ILE A 135 -11.43 8.27 -6.18
N GLY A 136 -12.62 8.06 -6.74
CA GLY A 136 -12.82 7.21 -7.92
C GLY A 136 -12.01 7.71 -9.13
N LEU A 137 -12.05 9.00 -9.42
CA LEU A 137 -11.30 9.61 -10.52
C LEU A 137 -9.78 9.50 -10.33
N ASN A 138 -9.28 9.68 -9.10
CA ASN A 138 -7.84 9.66 -8.82
C ASN A 138 -7.24 8.24 -8.81
N SER A 139 -8.02 7.23 -8.46
CA SER A 139 -7.56 5.84 -8.38
C SER A 139 -7.23 5.22 -9.75
N SER A 140 -7.83 5.71 -10.83
CA SER A 140 -7.63 5.17 -12.19
C SER A 140 -6.29 5.53 -12.84
N ASN A 141 -5.56 6.52 -12.31
CA ASN A 141 -4.42 7.13 -13.00
C ASN A 141 -3.04 6.62 -12.57
N LYS A 142 -2.92 5.88 -11.46
CA LYS A 142 -1.62 5.42 -10.92
C LYS A 142 -1.35 3.95 -11.26
N THR A 143 -1.08 3.66 -12.52
CA THR A 143 -0.78 2.28 -12.98
C THR A 143 0.70 1.95 -13.03
N SER A 144 1.57 2.93 -12.89
CA SER A 144 3.03 2.78 -12.99
C SER A 144 3.75 3.69 -11.99
N MET A 145 4.86 3.22 -11.45
CA MET A 145 5.74 3.99 -10.57
C MET A 145 7.20 3.76 -10.95
N TYR A 146 7.94 4.84 -11.16
CA TYR A 146 9.38 4.82 -11.42
C TYR A 146 10.15 5.35 -10.22
N THR A 147 11.20 4.64 -9.81
CA THR A 147 12.10 5.06 -8.74
C THR A 147 13.52 5.12 -9.27
N SER A 148 14.09 6.32 -9.33
CA SER A 148 15.50 6.51 -9.67
C SER A 148 16.40 6.09 -8.50
N PHE A 149 17.45 5.33 -8.78
CA PHE A 149 18.40 4.86 -7.75
C PHE A 149 19.13 6.01 -7.05
N LYS A 150 19.38 7.12 -7.76
CA LYS A 150 20.00 8.33 -7.18
C LYS A 150 19.14 9.01 -6.10
N LYS A 151 17.82 8.81 -6.16
CA LYS A 151 16.86 9.45 -5.22
C LYS A 151 16.50 8.57 -4.00
N ILE A 152 17.08 7.38 -3.90
CA ILE A 152 16.80 6.46 -2.80
C ILE A 152 17.41 6.99 -1.51
N SER A 153 16.58 7.13 -0.47
CA SER A 153 17.01 7.52 0.87
C SER A 153 17.27 6.32 1.79
N LYS A 154 16.51 5.24 1.65
CA LYS A 154 16.62 4.02 2.47
C LYS A 154 16.19 2.80 1.69
N ILE A 155 16.93 1.70 1.85
CA ILE A 155 16.60 0.39 1.28
C ILE A 155 16.33 -0.57 2.45
N LYS A 156 15.20 -1.29 2.42
CA LYS A 156 14.89 -2.37 3.36
C LYS A 156 14.76 -3.67 2.58
N TYR A 157 15.57 -4.65 2.92
CA TYR A 157 15.54 -5.98 2.35
C TYR A 157 14.75 -6.93 3.26
N ASN A 158 13.71 -7.55 2.74
CA ASN A 158 12.87 -8.48 3.48
C ASN A 158 12.72 -9.80 2.72
N PRO A 159 13.67 -10.73 2.88
CA PRO A 159 13.66 -12.01 2.16
C PRO A 159 12.47 -12.90 2.55
N LYS A 160 12.00 -12.84 3.80
CA LYS A 160 10.85 -13.63 4.26
C LYS A 160 9.54 -13.28 3.51
N ARG A 161 9.45 -12.08 2.97
CA ARG A 161 8.28 -11.59 2.21
C ARG A 161 8.57 -11.40 0.73
N ASN A 162 9.74 -11.85 0.25
CA ASN A 162 10.17 -11.65 -1.13
C ASN A 162 10.05 -10.19 -1.60
N THR A 163 10.44 -9.23 -0.73
CA THR A 163 10.19 -7.82 -0.95
C THR A 163 11.43 -6.97 -0.65
N ILE A 164 11.70 -6.01 -1.53
CA ILE A 164 12.64 -4.90 -1.30
C ILE A 164 11.82 -3.61 -1.25
N ILE A 165 11.98 -2.83 -0.18
CA ILE A 165 11.30 -1.55 -0.02
C ILE A 165 12.30 -0.43 -0.27
N LEU A 166 12.00 0.42 -1.24
CA LEU A 166 12.78 1.59 -1.58
C LEU A 166 12.06 2.84 -1.09
N ASN A 167 12.63 3.55 -0.13
CA ASN A 167 12.17 4.88 0.22
C ASN A 167 12.98 5.88 -0.60
N ALA A 168 12.31 6.73 -1.37
CA ALA A 168 12.91 7.73 -2.23
C ALA A 168 12.21 9.09 -2.08
N THR A 169 12.87 10.15 -2.51
CA THR A 169 12.21 11.46 -2.63
C THR A 169 11.07 11.35 -3.65
N GLY A 170 9.84 11.40 -3.18
CA GLY A 170 8.63 11.20 -4.00
C GLY A 170 7.79 9.97 -3.63
N GLY A 171 8.22 9.18 -2.65
CA GLY A 171 7.42 8.10 -2.11
C GLY A 171 8.17 6.80 -1.86
N GLN A 172 7.42 5.80 -1.45
CA GLN A 172 7.89 4.45 -1.19
C GLN A 172 7.52 3.54 -2.36
N ASN A 173 8.50 2.81 -2.89
CA ASN A 173 8.30 1.77 -3.89
C ASN A 173 8.58 0.39 -3.29
N GLN A 174 7.76 -0.59 -3.62
CA GLN A 174 7.92 -1.97 -3.19
C GLN A 174 8.20 -2.85 -4.41
N ILE A 175 9.30 -3.58 -4.34
CA ILE A 175 9.76 -4.47 -5.41
C ILE A 175 9.59 -5.89 -4.92
N TYR A 176 8.97 -6.70 -5.76
CA TYR A 176 8.72 -8.11 -5.50
C TYR A 176 9.46 -8.96 -6.53
N ALA A 177 10.06 -10.05 -6.09
CA ALA A 177 10.71 -11.02 -6.97
C ALA A 177 10.65 -12.42 -6.36
N SER A 178 11.04 -13.44 -7.13
CA SER A 178 11.26 -14.77 -6.57
C SER A 178 12.41 -14.75 -5.56
N SER A 179 12.45 -15.71 -4.64
CA SER A 179 13.55 -15.84 -3.66
C SER A 179 14.93 -15.84 -4.33
N ASP A 180 15.03 -16.50 -5.49
CA ASP A 180 16.27 -16.67 -6.23
C ASP A 180 16.76 -15.37 -6.88
N ASP A 181 15.84 -14.57 -7.41
CA ASP A 181 16.15 -13.28 -8.05
C ASP A 181 16.30 -12.12 -7.06
N LEU A 182 15.67 -12.23 -5.88
CA LEU A 182 15.56 -11.11 -4.94
C LEU A 182 16.92 -10.60 -4.46
N LYS A 183 17.87 -11.53 -4.19
CA LYS A 183 19.22 -11.18 -3.75
C LYS A 183 19.98 -10.43 -4.84
N PHE A 184 19.91 -10.92 -6.08
CA PHE A 184 20.53 -10.26 -7.23
C PHE A 184 19.98 -8.83 -7.41
N ILE A 185 18.67 -8.67 -7.37
CA ILE A 185 18.02 -7.36 -7.51
C ILE A 185 18.48 -6.41 -6.39
N TYR A 186 18.56 -6.89 -5.16
CA TYR A 186 19.03 -6.10 -4.04
C TYR A 186 20.47 -5.63 -4.21
N GLU A 187 21.38 -6.53 -4.58
CA GLU A 187 22.80 -6.20 -4.84
C GLU A 187 22.94 -5.23 -6.01
N TYR A 188 22.16 -5.42 -7.07
CA TYR A 188 22.12 -4.52 -8.22
C TYR A 188 21.70 -3.10 -7.81
N ILE A 189 20.61 -2.97 -7.05
CA ILE A 189 20.14 -1.67 -6.54
C ILE A 189 21.19 -1.02 -5.66
N LEU A 190 21.89 -1.77 -4.81
CA LEU A 190 22.95 -1.24 -3.96
C LEU A 190 24.13 -0.70 -4.78
N ASN A 191 24.51 -1.38 -5.84
CA ASN A 191 25.64 -0.98 -6.68
C ASN A 191 25.38 0.33 -7.42
N TYR A 192 24.14 0.56 -7.86
CA TYR A 192 23.76 1.77 -8.60
C TYR A 192 23.13 2.85 -7.71
N SER A 193 22.79 2.54 -6.48
CA SER A 193 22.41 3.54 -5.47
C SER A 193 23.66 3.97 -4.71
N ASN A 194 23.89 5.28 -4.56
CA ASN A 194 25.03 5.83 -3.79
C ASN A 194 25.01 5.45 -2.29
N LYS A 195 24.41 4.33 -1.90
CA LYS A 195 24.24 3.92 -0.51
C LYS A 195 24.94 2.61 -0.24
N LYS A 196 25.99 2.69 0.61
CA LYS A 196 26.62 1.54 1.27
C LYS A 196 25.58 0.75 2.06
N LYS A 197 25.74 -0.60 2.11
CA LYS A 197 24.97 -1.51 2.96
C LYS A 197 24.71 -0.89 4.33
N GLY A 198 23.49 -0.45 4.59
CA GLY A 198 23.04 -0.18 5.94
C GLY A 198 22.77 -1.51 6.64
N LYS A 199 23.45 -1.74 7.76
CA LYS A 199 23.18 -2.84 8.69
C LYS A 199 21.76 -2.83 9.18
#